data_48f0c5f91ca041456076e7ff46275e90
#
_entry.id   48f0c5f91ca041456076e7ff46275e90
#
_cell.length_a   1.000
_cell.length_b   1.000
_cell.length_c   1.000
_cell.angle_alpha   90.00
_cell.angle_beta   90.00
_cell.angle_gamma   90.00
#
_symmetry.space_group_name_H-M   'P 1'
#
loop_
_entity.id
_entity.type
_entity.pdbx_description
1 polymer ?
#
loop_
_entity_poly.entity_id
_entity_poly.type
_entity_poly.pdbx_seq_one_letter_code
_entity_poly.pdbx_strand_id
1 'polypeptide(L)'
;MSKKVVIAFEGIEGSGKTFHINYVSNYLEKKKIDHIKLREPGGSKNSEKIRKLILNKKSNFNKNTDLLLYLSSRSENIEYIKKFYKKKIILLDRFTDSTIAYQHYGMGVNLTILKKINNYLLKNFKVDFTFLYIVNKKNMKKRLQQRKRLNRYDKFNDKFYKKVQNGFLKIAKEKKRAYQIIDSNLSI
;
A
#
# COMPACT_ATOMS: atom_id res chain seq x y z
N MET A 1 19.36 20.90 -2.89
CA MET A 1 19.51 19.43 -2.91
C MET A 1 18.33 18.84 -3.65
N SER A 2 18.57 17.95 -4.62
CA SER A 2 17.51 17.25 -5.34
C SER A 2 16.77 16.30 -4.36
N LYS A 3 15.45 16.20 -4.51
CA LYS A 3 14.59 15.25 -3.79
C LYS A 3 15.10 13.81 -4.00
N LYS A 4 15.13 13.00 -2.95
CA LYS A 4 15.38 11.56 -3.06
C LYS A 4 14.15 10.83 -3.56
N VAL A 5 14.36 9.65 -4.13
CA VAL A 5 13.31 8.84 -4.78
C VAL A 5 12.33 8.27 -3.74
N VAL A 6 11.04 8.26 -4.10
CA VAL A 6 9.94 7.62 -3.34
C VAL A 6 9.39 6.47 -4.18
N ILE A 7 9.48 5.25 -3.67
CA ILE A 7 9.05 4.03 -4.35
C ILE A 7 7.92 3.37 -3.56
N ALA A 8 6.81 3.07 -4.22
CA ALA A 8 5.70 2.31 -3.65
C ALA A 8 5.69 0.86 -4.16
N PHE A 9 5.31 -0.05 -3.28
CA PHE A 9 5.11 -1.47 -3.55
C PHE A 9 3.62 -1.77 -3.34
N GLU A 10 2.90 -2.03 -4.43
CA GLU A 10 1.45 -2.17 -4.45
C GLU A 10 1.01 -3.56 -4.93
N GLY A 11 -0.22 -3.93 -4.62
CA GLY A 11 -0.85 -5.21 -5.01
C GLY A 11 -1.72 -5.78 -3.90
N ILE A 12 -2.48 -6.83 -4.17
CA ILE A 12 -3.38 -7.48 -3.21
C ILE A 12 -2.61 -8.29 -2.15
N GLU A 13 -3.34 -8.83 -1.18
CA GLU A 13 -2.80 -9.77 -0.20
C GLU A 13 -2.19 -10.99 -0.90
N GLY A 14 -1.10 -11.53 -0.35
CA GLY A 14 -0.41 -12.70 -0.93
C GLY A 14 0.34 -12.42 -2.24
N SER A 15 0.40 -11.17 -2.72
CA SER A 15 1.14 -10.82 -3.95
C SER A 15 2.66 -10.72 -3.79
N GLY A 16 3.23 -10.99 -2.61
CA GLY A 16 4.68 -11.01 -2.42
C GLY A 16 5.35 -9.66 -2.13
N LYS A 17 4.62 -8.56 -2.05
CA LYS A 17 5.17 -7.22 -1.79
C LYS A 17 6.20 -7.14 -0.66
N THR A 18 5.84 -7.72 0.50
CA THR A 18 6.68 -7.64 1.71
C THR A 18 8.03 -8.33 1.51
N PHE A 19 8.09 -9.41 0.73
CA PHE A 19 9.34 -10.05 0.36
C PHE A 19 10.22 -9.08 -0.46
N HIS A 20 9.67 -8.50 -1.51
CA HIS A 20 10.42 -7.64 -2.41
C HIS A 20 10.86 -6.32 -1.76
N ILE A 21 10.00 -5.66 -0.98
CA ILE A 21 10.41 -4.44 -0.28
C ILE A 21 11.51 -4.70 0.75
N ASN A 22 11.47 -5.86 1.44
CA ASN A 22 12.55 -6.25 2.34
C ASN A 22 13.85 -6.54 1.57
N TYR A 23 13.76 -7.23 0.43
CA TYR A 23 14.94 -7.46 -0.41
C TYR A 23 15.60 -6.16 -0.85
N VAL A 24 14.80 -5.20 -1.34
CA VAL A 24 15.30 -3.87 -1.75
C VAL A 24 15.88 -3.11 -0.55
N SER A 25 15.20 -3.13 0.61
CA SER A 25 15.71 -2.50 1.84
C SER A 25 17.08 -3.06 2.24
N ASN A 26 17.20 -4.39 2.30
CA ASN A 26 18.47 -5.06 2.63
C ASN A 26 19.57 -4.78 1.62
N TYR A 27 19.24 -4.68 0.32
CA TYR A 27 20.20 -4.28 -0.71
C TYR A 27 20.72 -2.86 -0.48
N LEU A 28 19.83 -1.89 -0.20
CA LEU A 28 20.21 -0.52 0.09
C LEU A 28 21.08 -0.42 1.36
N GLU A 29 20.75 -1.20 2.40
CA GLU A 29 21.55 -1.29 3.63
C GLU A 29 22.97 -1.78 3.34
N LYS A 30 23.11 -2.89 2.57
CA LYS A 30 24.43 -3.43 2.15
C LYS A 30 25.24 -2.41 1.34
N LYS A 31 24.57 -1.57 0.56
CA LYS A 31 25.21 -0.50 -0.21
C LYS A 31 25.43 0.79 0.59
N LYS A 32 25.10 0.82 1.88
CA LYS A 32 25.15 2.00 2.76
C LYS A 32 24.36 3.20 2.20
N ILE A 33 23.23 2.93 1.53
CA ILE A 33 22.35 3.95 0.96
C ILE A 33 21.22 4.24 1.96
N ASP A 34 21.16 5.47 2.42
CA ASP A 34 20.18 5.93 3.40
C ASP A 34 18.75 5.82 2.87
N HIS A 35 17.92 5.07 3.57
CA HIS A 35 16.51 4.91 3.24
C HIS A 35 15.65 4.73 4.49
N ILE A 36 14.34 4.90 4.32
CA ILE A 36 13.34 4.48 5.30
C ILE A 36 12.32 3.58 4.64
N LYS A 37 11.84 2.60 5.38
CA LYS A 37 10.78 1.69 4.96
C LYS A 37 9.56 1.91 5.85
N LEU A 38 8.43 2.23 5.23
CA LEU A 38 7.14 2.41 5.89
C LEU A 38 6.09 1.50 5.26
N ARG A 39 5.04 1.20 6.03
CA ARG A 39 3.87 0.47 5.53
C ARG A 39 2.59 1.24 5.80
N GLU A 40 1.59 1.07 4.95
CA GLU A 40 0.24 1.59 5.20
C GLU A 40 -0.82 0.48 5.20
N PRO A 41 -1.75 0.53 6.17
CA PRO A 41 -1.77 1.40 7.34
C PRO A 41 -0.68 1.00 8.34
N GLY A 42 -0.23 1.94 9.17
CA GLY A 42 0.88 1.76 10.11
C GLY A 42 2.14 2.53 9.68
N GLY A 43 3.27 2.25 10.32
CA GLY A 43 4.57 2.86 10.01
C GLY A 43 5.03 3.83 11.09
N SER A 44 4.37 4.96 11.30
CA SER A 44 4.64 5.86 12.42
C SER A 44 3.96 5.40 13.70
N LYS A 45 4.40 5.91 14.87
CA LYS A 45 3.89 5.49 16.19
C LYS A 45 2.38 5.58 16.32
N ASN A 46 1.77 6.69 15.90
CA ASN A 46 0.32 6.86 15.96
C ASN A 46 -0.39 6.06 14.87
N SER A 47 0.19 6.00 13.68
CA SER A 47 -0.34 5.19 12.58
C SER A 47 -0.43 3.69 12.94
N GLU A 48 0.51 3.16 13.73
CA GLU A 48 0.42 1.78 14.25
C GLU A 48 -0.75 1.58 15.23
N LYS A 49 -1.13 2.59 16.02
CA LYS A 49 -2.34 2.52 16.86
C LYS A 49 -3.59 2.41 15.98
N ILE A 50 -3.68 3.25 14.95
CA ILE A 50 -4.79 3.24 13.99
C ILE A 50 -4.83 1.91 13.23
N ARG A 51 -3.66 1.38 12.82
CA ARG A 51 -3.56 0.07 12.17
C ARG A 51 -4.17 -1.06 13.01
N LYS A 52 -3.96 -1.06 14.33
CA LYS A 52 -4.55 -2.06 15.22
C LYS A 52 -6.08 -2.06 15.14
N LEU A 53 -6.71 -0.88 15.07
CA LEU A 53 -8.16 -0.74 14.88
C LEU A 53 -8.59 -1.27 13.51
N ILE A 54 -7.93 -0.82 12.43
CA ILE A 54 -8.26 -1.20 11.04
C ILE A 54 -8.19 -2.71 10.84
N LEU A 55 -7.16 -3.38 11.35
CA LEU A 55 -6.90 -4.80 11.09
C LEU A 55 -7.53 -5.75 12.10
N ASN A 56 -8.16 -5.24 13.15
CA ASN A 56 -8.81 -6.07 14.16
C ASN A 56 -9.93 -6.92 13.52
N LYS A 57 -9.88 -8.23 13.74
CA LYS A 57 -10.87 -9.19 13.22
C LYS A 57 -12.30 -8.95 13.70
N LYS A 58 -12.46 -8.30 14.87
CA LYS A 58 -13.77 -7.94 15.46
C LYS A 58 -14.31 -6.61 14.94
N SER A 59 -13.48 -5.79 14.26
CA SER A 59 -13.93 -4.50 13.72
C SER A 59 -14.86 -4.72 12.52
N ASN A 60 -16.04 -4.10 12.59
CA ASN A 60 -17.04 -4.08 11.52
C ASN A 60 -17.34 -2.63 11.13
N PHE A 61 -16.34 -1.93 10.63
CA PHE A 61 -16.51 -0.55 10.17
C PHE A 61 -17.28 -0.49 8.86
N ASN A 62 -18.18 0.49 8.74
CA ASN A 62 -18.72 0.86 7.44
C ASN A 62 -17.62 1.42 6.53
N LYS A 63 -17.88 1.46 5.22
CA LYS A 63 -16.89 1.85 4.20
C LYS A 63 -16.32 3.26 4.39
N ASN A 64 -17.10 4.20 4.95
CA ASN A 64 -16.65 5.58 5.15
C ASN A 64 -15.73 5.68 6.37
N THR A 65 -16.09 5.04 7.48
CA THR A 65 -15.23 4.93 8.68
C THR A 65 -13.91 4.25 8.32
N ASP A 66 -13.98 3.17 7.53
CA ASP A 66 -12.78 2.46 7.06
C ASP A 66 -11.86 3.40 6.26
N LEU A 67 -12.41 4.14 5.30
CA LEU A 67 -11.67 5.15 4.54
C LEU A 67 -11.02 6.19 5.46
N LEU A 68 -11.78 6.77 6.39
CA LEU A 68 -11.28 7.82 7.29
C LEU A 68 -10.14 7.31 8.19
N LEU A 69 -10.20 6.08 8.67
CA LEU A 69 -9.12 5.47 9.43
C LEU A 69 -7.85 5.29 8.59
N TYR A 70 -7.97 4.87 7.32
CA TYR A 70 -6.82 4.81 6.41
C TYR A 70 -6.21 6.19 6.16
N LEU A 71 -7.04 7.21 5.95
CA LEU A 71 -6.58 8.57 5.72
C LEU A 71 -5.96 9.18 6.98
N SER A 72 -6.49 8.90 8.17
CA SER A 72 -5.90 9.31 9.45
C SER A 72 -4.52 8.67 9.65
N SER A 73 -4.38 7.38 9.36
CA SER A 73 -3.09 6.68 9.38
C SER A 73 -2.09 7.31 8.41
N ARG A 74 -2.53 7.67 7.21
CA ARG A 74 -1.72 8.36 6.19
C ARG A 74 -1.28 9.74 6.64
N SER A 75 -2.16 10.52 7.25
CA SER A 75 -1.84 11.85 7.78
C SER A 75 -0.62 11.80 8.72
N GLU A 76 -0.61 10.86 9.66
CA GLU A 76 0.51 10.63 10.57
C GLU A 76 1.81 10.23 9.84
N ASN A 77 1.68 9.40 8.80
CA ASN A 77 2.84 8.97 8.02
C ASN A 77 3.42 10.09 7.18
N ILE A 78 2.60 10.94 6.57
CA ILE A 78 3.08 12.06 5.75
C ILE A 78 3.90 13.04 6.60
N GLU A 79 3.49 13.36 7.82
CA GLU A 79 4.28 14.21 8.71
C GLU A 79 5.62 13.55 9.11
N TYR A 80 5.63 12.23 9.27
CA TYR A 80 6.87 11.50 9.49
C TYR A 80 7.77 11.51 8.25
N ILE A 81 7.22 11.21 7.07
CA ILE A 81 7.95 11.15 5.79
C ILE A 81 8.59 12.50 5.46
N LYS A 82 7.90 13.62 5.66
CA LYS A 82 8.40 14.98 5.39
C LYS A 82 9.74 15.28 6.07
N LYS A 83 10.03 14.66 7.21
CA LYS A 83 11.31 14.84 7.92
C LYS A 83 12.50 14.26 7.15
N PHE A 84 12.26 13.30 6.26
CA PHE A 84 13.30 12.49 5.63
C PHE A 84 13.34 12.54 4.10
N TYR A 85 12.23 12.88 3.42
CA TYR A 85 12.10 12.66 1.98
C TYR A 85 13.08 13.43 1.09
N LYS A 86 13.71 14.50 1.62
CA LYS A 86 14.80 15.22 0.94
C LYS A 86 16.16 14.57 1.15
N LYS A 87 16.32 13.73 2.18
CA LYS A 87 17.60 13.16 2.62
C LYS A 87 17.72 11.67 2.31
N LYS A 88 16.62 10.92 2.37
CA LYS A 88 16.59 9.46 2.31
C LYS A 88 15.67 8.94 1.21
N ILE A 89 15.98 7.78 0.65
CA ILE A 89 15.06 7.04 -0.20
C ILE A 89 13.88 6.59 0.67
N ILE A 90 12.65 6.69 0.14
CA ILE A 90 11.44 6.26 0.84
C ILE A 90 10.88 5.01 0.15
N LEU A 91 10.78 3.91 0.87
CA LEU A 91 10.13 2.68 0.43
C LEU A 91 8.78 2.55 1.15
N LEU A 92 7.69 2.44 0.39
CA LEU A 92 6.31 2.38 0.90
C LEU A 92 5.68 1.01 0.59
N ASP A 93 5.39 0.19 1.61
CA ASP A 93 4.54 -0.99 1.46
C ASP A 93 3.08 -0.53 1.53
N ARG A 94 2.45 -0.37 0.40
CA ARG A 94 1.17 0.29 0.12
C ARG A 94 1.19 1.81 0.33
N PHE A 95 0.40 2.50 -0.49
CA PHE A 95 0.17 3.95 -0.36
C PHE A 95 -1.19 4.33 -0.95
N THR A 96 -1.29 5.48 -1.62
CA THR A 96 -2.54 6.06 -2.13
C THR A 96 -3.30 5.13 -3.06
N ASP A 97 -2.60 4.38 -3.88
CA ASP A 97 -3.23 3.54 -4.89
C ASP A 97 -3.88 2.30 -4.26
N SER A 98 -3.34 1.79 -3.13
CA SER A 98 -4.06 0.81 -2.29
C SER A 98 -5.40 1.36 -1.80
N THR A 99 -5.46 2.62 -1.34
CA THR A 99 -6.72 3.21 -0.88
C THR A 99 -7.73 3.34 -2.02
N ILE A 100 -7.28 3.74 -3.21
CA ILE A 100 -8.16 3.78 -4.39
C ILE A 100 -8.65 2.36 -4.75
N ALA A 101 -7.74 1.39 -4.80
CA ALA A 101 -8.07 0.02 -5.19
C ALA A 101 -9.04 -0.65 -4.20
N TYR A 102 -8.81 -0.51 -2.89
CA TYR A 102 -9.62 -1.17 -1.87
C TYR A 102 -10.90 -0.42 -1.57
N GLN A 103 -10.83 0.88 -1.23
CA GLN A 103 -12.01 1.62 -0.79
C GLN A 103 -12.90 2.03 -1.96
N HIS A 104 -12.34 2.46 -3.11
CA HIS A 104 -13.17 2.80 -4.27
C HIS A 104 -13.58 1.55 -5.06
N TYR A 105 -12.63 0.85 -5.69
CA TYR A 105 -12.97 -0.29 -6.56
C TYR A 105 -13.53 -1.49 -5.79
N GLY A 106 -13.00 -1.77 -4.59
CA GLY A 106 -13.44 -2.86 -3.73
C GLY A 106 -14.77 -2.58 -3.02
N MET A 107 -14.84 -1.45 -2.30
CA MET A 107 -15.94 -1.13 -1.36
C MET A 107 -16.94 -0.10 -1.91
N GLY A 108 -16.69 0.52 -3.06
CA GLY A 108 -17.61 1.48 -3.68
C GLY A 108 -17.66 2.86 -2.99
N VAL A 109 -16.54 3.30 -2.40
CA VAL A 109 -16.42 4.67 -1.90
C VAL A 109 -16.30 5.65 -3.06
N ASN A 110 -16.85 6.85 -2.91
CA ASN A 110 -16.79 7.89 -3.94
C ASN A 110 -15.34 8.32 -4.22
N LEU A 111 -14.91 8.18 -5.48
CA LEU A 111 -13.53 8.46 -5.89
C LEU A 111 -13.16 9.93 -5.76
N THR A 112 -14.10 10.84 -6.04
CA THR A 112 -13.86 12.29 -5.98
C THR A 112 -13.54 12.73 -4.55
N ILE A 113 -14.32 12.28 -3.58
CA ILE A 113 -14.08 12.55 -2.15
C ILE A 113 -12.74 11.99 -1.72
N LEU A 114 -12.47 10.72 -2.06
CA LEU A 114 -11.21 10.06 -1.74
C LEU A 114 -10.01 10.84 -2.30
N LYS A 115 -10.06 11.24 -3.57
CA LYS A 115 -9.00 12.01 -4.22
C LYS A 115 -8.82 13.40 -3.58
N LYS A 116 -9.92 14.11 -3.26
CA LYS A 116 -9.84 15.44 -2.60
C LYS A 116 -9.13 15.35 -1.26
N ILE A 117 -9.49 14.39 -0.40
CA ILE A 117 -8.85 14.24 0.91
C ILE A 117 -7.40 13.79 0.77
N ASN A 118 -7.09 12.85 -0.11
CA ASN A 118 -5.71 12.47 -0.39
C ASN A 118 -4.87 13.68 -0.82
N ASN A 119 -5.34 14.47 -1.77
CA ASN A 119 -4.62 15.65 -2.25
C ASN A 119 -4.38 16.66 -1.13
N TYR A 120 -5.37 16.89 -0.26
CA TYR A 120 -5.22 17.74 0.93
C TYR A 120 -4.10 17.26 1.86
N LEU A 121 -4.07 15.95 2.16
CA LEU A 121 -3.06 15.37 3.07
C LEU A 121 -1.67 15.36 2.45
N LEU A 122 -1.57 15.02 1.18
CA LEU A 122 -0.30 14.85 0.49
C LEU A 122 0.37 16.17 0.14
N LYS A 123 -0.42 17.21 -0.13
CA LYS A 123 0.08 18.48 -0.68
C LYS A 123 0.92 18.21 -1.93
N ASN A 124 2.22 18.44 -1.86
CA ASN A 124 3.18 18.23 -2.95
C ASN A 124 3.93 16.91 -2.90
N PHE A 125 3.63 16.03 -1.93
CA PHE A 125 4.28 14.73 -1.83
C PHE A 125 3.77 13.79 -2.91
N LYS A 126 4.68 13.20 -3.70
CA LYS A 126 4.37 12.29 -4.79
C LYS A 126 5.27 11.06 -4.72
N VAL A 127 4.70 9.91 -5.09
CA VAL A 127 5.45 8.69 -5.38
C VAL A 127 6.08 8.85 -6.77
N ASP A 128 7.36 8.54 -6.90
CA ASP A 128 8.08 8.65 -8.17
C ASP A 128 7.90 7.39 -9.02
N PHE A 129 7.86 6.21 -8.36
CA PHE A 129 7.72 4.94 -9.05
C PHE A 129 6.96 3.91 -8.22
N THR A 130 6.18 3.06 -8.86
CA THR A 130 5.38 2.01 -8.22
C THR A 130 5.66 0.66 -8.86
N PHE A 131 6.01 -0.32 -8.03
CA PHE A 131 5.99 -1.73 -8.39
C PHE A 131 4.63 -2.33 -8.03
N LEU A 132 3.85 -2.75 -9.03
CA LEU A 132 2.57 -3.41 -8.86
C LEU A 132 2.73 -4.92 -9.02
N TYR A 133 2.54 -5.66 -7.93
CA TYR A 133 2.59 -7.11 -7.90
C TYR A 133 1.21 -7.71 -8.15
N ILE A 134 1.06 -8.43 -9.24
CA ILE A 134 -0.16 -9.18 -9.58
C ILE A 134 0.02 -10.66 -9.24
N VAL A 135 -1.07 -11.29 -8.80
CA VAL A 135 -1.08 -12.70 -8.41
C VAL A 135 -2.41 -13.34 -8.78
N ASN A 136 -2.38 -14.57 -9.25
CA ASN A 136 -3.59 -15.33 -9.50
C ASN A 136 -4.24 -15.82 -8.19
N LYS A 137 -5.51 -16.19 -8.27
CA LYS A 137 -6.30 -16.66 -7.14
C LYS A 137 -5.68 -17.87 -6.42
N LYS A 138 -5.15 -18.84 -7.18
CA LYS A 138 -4.56 -20.07 -6.64
C LYS A 138 -3.36 -19.74 -5.73
N ASN A 139 -2.41 -18.98 -6.25
CA ASN A 139 -1.20 -18.60 -5.53
C ASN A 139 -1.48 -17.65 -4.37
N MET A 140 -2.42 -16.70 -4.53
CA MET A 140 -2.88 -15.85 -3.45
C MET A 140 -3.40 -16.69 -2.27
N LYS A 141 -4.34 -17.63 -2.52
CA LYS A 141 -4.90 -18.49 -1.47
C LYS A 141 -3.84 -19.34 -0.79
N LYS A 142 -2.97 -20.00 -1.56
CA LYS A 142 -1.86 -20.80 -1.02
C LYS A 142 -0.99 -19.98 -0.05
N ARG A 143 -0.62 -18.76 -0.45
CA ARG A 143 0.22 -17.87 0.38
C ARG A 143 -0.53 -17.31 1.60
N LEU A 144 -1.84 -17.05 1.50
CA LEU A 144 -2.65 -16.65 2.65
C LEU A 144 -2.80 -17.75 3.69
N GLN A 145 -2.97 -19.00 3.26
CA GLN A 145 -3.04 -20.16 4.17
C GLN A 145 -1.75 -20.36 4.99
N GLN A 146 -0.60 -19.98 4.44
CA GLN A 146 0.68 -20.08 5.13
C GLN A 146 0.89 -18.96 6.18
N ARG A 147 0.00 -17.96 6.27
CA ARG A 147 0.12 -16.88 7.26
C ARG A 147 -0.25 -17.37 8.66
N LYS A 148 0.66 -17.14 9.61
CA LYS A 148 0.41 -17.44 11.03
C LYS A 148 -0.73 -16.63 11.65
N ARG A 149 -0.97 -15.40 11.15
CA ARG A 149 -2.02 -14.51 11.67
C ARG A 149 -2.76 -13.87 10.50
N LEU A 150 -4.05 -14.13 10.43
CA LEU A 150 -4.97 -13.46 9.50
C LEU A 150 -5.53 -12.18 10.14
N ASN A 151 -5.88 -11.21 9.31
CA ASN A 151 -6.54 -9.97 9.69
C ASN A 151 -7.94 -9.86 9.06
N ARG A 152 -8.66 -8.76 9.30
CA ARG A 152 -10.00 -8.54 8.76
C ARG A 152 -10.08 -8.61 7.24
N TYR A 153 -9.06 -8.11 6.53
CA TYR A 153 -9.04 -8.11 5.07
C TYR A 153 -8.86 -9.50 4.47
N ASP A 154 -8.15 -10.40 5.15
CA ASP A 154 -7.95 -11.77 4.67
C ASP A 154 -9.26 -12.60 4.62
N LYS A 155 -10.38 -12.07 5.17
CA LYS A 155 -11.71 -12.68 5.14
C LYS A 155 -12.54 -12.31 3.90
N PHE A 156 -12.11 -11.34 3.09
CA PHE A 156 -12.86 -10.98 1.89
C PHE A 156 -12.88 -12.11 0.86
N ASN A 157 -13.97 -12.16 0.10
CA ASN A 157 -14.16 -13.19 -0.92
C ASN A 157 -13.35 -12.90 -2.20
N ASP A 158 -13.26 -13.91 -3.06
CA ASP A 158 -12.51 -13.83 -4.32
C ASP A 158 -13.01 -12.70 -5.25
N LYS A 159 -14.32 -12.42 -5.24
CA LYS A 159 -14.93 -11.35 -6.06
C LYS A 159 -14.40 -9.98 -5.65
N PHE A 160 -14.22 -9.77 -4.35
CA PHE A 160 -13.63 -8.55 -3.82
C PHE A 160 -12.18 -8.39 -4.28
N TYR A 161 -11.34 -9.40 -4.09
CA TYR A 161 -9.93 -9.33 -4.51
C TYR A 161 -9.77 -9.14 -6.02
N LYS A 162 -10.64 -9.75 -6.84
CA LYS A 162 -10.67 -9.52 -8.29
C LYS A 162 -10.97 -8.06 -8.62
N LYS A 163 -11.96 -7.43 -7.93
CA LYS A 163 -12.26 -6.00 -8.11
C LYS A 163 -11.06 -5.13 -7.71
N VAL A 164 -10.43 -5.41 -6.58
CA VAL A 164 -9.27 -4.66 -6.09
C VAL A 164 -8.08 -4.77 -7.07
N GLN A 165 -7.74 -5.98 -7.51
CA GLN A 165 -6.63 -6.17 -8.47
C GLN A 165 -6.91 -5.50 -9.81
N ASN A 166 -8.13 -5.59 -10.32
CA ASN A 166 -8.55 -4.86 -11.52
C ASN A 166 -8.46 -3.33 -11.32
N GLY A 167 -8.79 -2.84 -10.12
CA GLY A 167 -8.59 -1.44 -9.74
C GLY A 167 -7.13 -1.01 -9.83
N PHE A 168 -6.21 -1.79 -9.29
CA PHE A 168 -4.78 -1.54 -9.44
C PHE A 168 -4.32 -1.52 -10.90
N LEU A 169 -4.79 -2.46 -11.72
CA LEU A 169 -4.45 -2.51 -13.15
C LEU A 169 -4.96 -1.28 -13.91
N LYS A 170 -6.16 -0.77 -13.59
CA LYS A 170 -6.68 0.49 -14.16
C LYS A 170 -5.79 1.68 -13.78
N ILE A 171 -5.41 1.80 -12.49
CA ILE A 171 -4.52 2.87 -12.02
C ILE A 171 -3.16 2.79 -12.73
N ALA A 172 -2.58 1.59 -12.85
CA ALA A 172 -1.31 1.40 -13.54
C ALA A 172 -1.38 1.78 -15.02
N LYS A 173 -2.51 1.49 -15.69
CA LYS A 173 -2.74 1.89 -17.09
C LYS A 173 -2.78 3.41 -17.26
N GLU A 174 -3.35 4.14 -16.30
CA GLU A 174 -3.38 5.61 -16.30
C GLU A 174 -2.01 6.23 -16.04
N LYS A 175 -1.15 5.55 -15.28
CA LYS A 175 0.16 6.04 -14.81
C LYS A 175 1.34 5.27 -15.41
N LYS A 176 1.25 4.79 -16.65
CA LYS A 176 2.20 3.85 -17.30
C LYS A 176 3.68 4.16 -17.05
N ARG A 177 4.09 5.43 -17.14
CA ARG A 177 5.50 5.84 -17.01
C ARG A 177 6.07 5.69 -15.59
N ALA A 178 5.20 5.64 -14.59
CA ALA A 178 5.57 5.55 -13.18
C ALA A 178 5.28 4.15 -12.58
N TYR A 179 4.97 3.16 -13.43
CA TYR A 179 4.58 1.82 -12.98
C TYR A 179 5.36 0.72 -13.69
N GLN A 180 5.78 -0.26 -12.88
CA GLN A 180 6.20 -1.58 -13.37
C GLN A 180 5.25 -2.63 -12.81
N ILE A 181 4.60 -3.38 -13.70
CA ILE A 181 3.79 -4.55 -13.31
C ILE A 181 4.70 -5.76 -13.23
N ILE A 182 4.62 -6.49 -12.12
CA ILE A 182 5.41 -7.70 -11.85
C ILE A 182 4.42 -8.86 -11.68
N ASP A 183 4.57 -9.86 -12.52
CA ASP A 183 3.86 -11.14 -12.33
C ASP A 183 4.54 -11.93 -11.20
N SER A 184 3.87 -11.99 -10.06
CA SER A 184 4.38 -12.72 -8.90
C SER A 184 3.85 -14.16 -8.81
N ASN A 185 3.37 -14.72 -9.89
CA ASN A 185 3.03 -16.14 -9.99
C ASN A 185 4.26 -17.02 -10.22
N LEU A 186 5.30 -16.44 -10.81
CA LEU A 186 6.56 -17.11 -11.04
C LEU A 186 7.25 -17.45 -9.70
N SER A 187 8.03 -18.53 -9.68
CA SER A 187 8.95 -18.83 -8.58
C SER A 187 10.06 -17.78 -8.51
N ILE A 188 10.51 -17.51 -7.31
CA ILE A 188 11.68 -16.65 -7.06
C ILE A 188 12.93 -17.47 -7.28
#